data_96fb6e8df677a6100871c6190098231a
#
_entry.id   96fb6e8df677a6100871c6190098231a
#
_cell.length_a   1.000
_cell.length_b   1.000
_cell.length_c   1.000
_cell.angle_alpha   90.00
_cell.angle_beta   90.00
_cell.angle_gamma   90.00
#
_symmetry.space_group_name_H-M   'P 1'
#
loop_
_entity.id
_entity.type
_entity.pdbx_description
1 polymer ?
#
loop_
_entity_poly.entity_id
_entity_poly.type
_entity_poly.pdbx_seq_one_letter_code
_entity_poly.pdbx_strand_id
1 'polypeptide(L)'
;MKNAVNREIPQELIDAGWEPFQGNEYRANYEYTKVGPKVRANVVLHGDKVVPSIEEAIKKCGLRDGMTISFHHHFRDGDYVIDMVMRTIAAMGFKDIKLATTSIGKSADVVADYIEEGIVTGLTTSGIRDRIGEVVSHGKLKETAIIRTHGGRIRAIETGELHIDVAFIGAPTSDEYGNASGKGGKSDCGGLSYALADARYADKVVVITDTLVPFPNKPCSIEGIDVDYVVVVDEIGNPKKIASAAARITTDPRELSIAEGCVDVIAALPYFKDGFNYQTGVGGSSIATLLFLKKKLQEAGIKINSVIGGISTPMVEMMNEGYIRCIADTQDFDTGAVASFRSTDRHFEISCSEYANPMNKGAFVNKLDYVVLSALEVDTDFNVNVITGSDGVLRGAPGGHPDTAACAKCCIIVAPLIRGRIPTICDRVVTVTTPGDSIGIVVTDYGIAVNPKRQDLVDALKAAGIKTMTIQELRDIAYSIVGTPDPVQFEDRVVAIIEARDGTVMDVVCQVKPYTFD
;
A
#
# COMPACT_ATOMS: atom_id res chain seq x y z
N MET A 1 25.33 -10.18 5.08
CA MET A 1 25.88 -9.20 4.07
C MET A 1 25.17 -7.85 4.25
N LYS A 2 25.90 -6.72 4.23
CA LYS A 2 25.26 -5.39 4.28
C LYS A 2 24.74 -4.95 2.92
N ASN A 3 23.55 -4.38 2.91
CA ASN A 3 22.94 -3.79 1.73
C ASN A 3 23.16 -2.25 1.62
N ALA A 4 22.60 -1.59 0.60
CA ALA A 4 22.81 -0.17 0.34
C ALA A 4 22.24 0.78 1.41
N VAL A 5 21.32 0.33 2.25
CA VAL A 5 20.79 1.08 3.42
C VAL A 5 21.44 0.63 4.73
N ASN A 6 22.61 0.01 4.65
CA ASN A 6 23.44 -0.43 5.78
C ASN A 6 22.73 -1.41 6.74
N ARG A 7 21.82 -2.27 6.20
CA ARG A 7 21.16 -3.36 6.94
C ARG A 7 21.91 -4.67 6.72
N GLU A 8 22.07 -5.45 7.79
CA GLU A 8 22.60 -6.80 7.72
C GLU A 8 21.51 -7.75 7.22
N ILE A 9 21.73 -8.34 6.04
CA ILE A 9 20.85 -9.37 5.50
C ILE A 9 21.41 -10.74 5.91
N PRO A 10 20.61 -11.57 6.61
CA PRO A 10 21.04 -12.90 7.06
C PRO A 10 21.58 -13.76 5.93
N GLN A 11 22.64 -14.53 6.20
CA GLN A 11 23.27 -15.38 5.18
C GLN A 11 22.32 -16.46 4.66
N GLU A 12 21.43 -16.96 5.50
CA GLU A 12 20.41 -17.94 5.13
C GLU A 12 19.46 -17.45 4.03
N LEU A 13 19.14 -16.16 3.99
CA LEU A 13 18.34 -15.57 2.91
C LEU A 13 19.14 -15.49 1.61
N ILE A 14 20.42 -15.14 1.69
CA ILE A 14 21.31 -15.11 0.52
C ILE A 14 21.45 -16.52 -0.07
N ASP A 15 21.65 -17.52 0.80
CA ASP A 15 21.77 -18.94 0.40
C ASP A 15 20.44 -19.46 -0.20
N ALA A 16 19.32 -18.90 0.21
CA ALA A 16 17.99 -19.16 -0.36
C ALA A 16 17.72 -18.40 -1.68
N GLY A 17 18.68 -17.62 -2.17
CA GLY A 17 18.60 -16.92 -3.46
C GLY A 17 18.07 -15.48 -3.40
N TRP A 18 17.89 -14.91 -2.21
CA TRP A 18 17.54 -13.51 -2.07
C TRP A 18 18.75 -12.61 -2.32
N GLU A 19 18.53 -11.52 -3.05
CA GLU A 19 19.57 -10.49 -3.28
C GLU A 19 19.34 -9.29 -2.36
N PRO A 20 20.40 -8.78 -1.69
CA PRO A 20 20.31 -7.57 -0.90
C PRO A 20 20.01 -6.35 -1.76
N PHE A 21 19.24 -5.37 -1.26
CA PHE A 21 18.98 -4.10 -1.92
C PHE A 21 20.28 -3.31 -2.15
N GLN A 22 20.48 -2.84 -3.38
CA GLN A 22 21.71 -2.14 -3.80
C GLN A 22 21.46 -0.71 -4.34
N GLY A 23 20.28 -0.16 -4.11
CA GLY A 23 19.84 1.17 -4.57
C GLY A 23 18.71 1.08 -5.57
N ASN A 24 17.96 2.18 -5.70
CA ASN A 24 16.76 2.22 -6.54
C ASN A 24 17.00 1.95 -8.04
N GLU A 25 18.22 2.21 -8.52
CA GLU A 25 18.58 2.05 -9.93
C GLU A 25 19.28 0.72 -10.23
N TYR A 26 19.53 -0.10 -9.22
CA TYR A 26 20.31 -1.35 -9.39
C TYR A 26 19.73 -2.27 -10.45
N ARG A 27 18.41 -2.42 -10.49
CA ARG A 27 17.71 -3.23 -11.50
C ARG A 27 16.97 -2.41 -12.56
N ALA A 28 17.29 -1.13 -12.73
CA ALA A 28 16.60 -0.26 -13.69
C ALA A 28 16.65 -0.77 -15.14
N ASN A 29 17.74 -1.48 -15.49
CA ASN A 29 17.94 -2.07 -16.82
C ASN A 29 17.84 -3.61 -16.80
N TYR A 30 17.30 -4.20 -15.74
CA TYR A 30 17.17 -5.65 -15.63
C TYR A 30 16.05 -6.15 -16.56
N GLU A 31 16.32 -7.23 -17.30
CA GLU A 31 15.31 -7.83 -18.16
C GLU A 31 14.57 -8.93 -17.39
N TYR A 32 13.26 -8.77 -17.29
CA TYR A 32 12.37 -9.78 -16.73
C TYR A 32 11.52 -10.41 -17.81
N THR A 33 11.30 -11.72 -17.70
CA THR A 33 10.32 -12.42 -18.53
C THR A 33 8.96 -12.31 -17.88
N LYS A 34 8.02 -11.67 -18.55
CA LYS A 34 6.63 -11.62 -18.11
C LYS A 34 5.97 -12.96 -18.37
N VAL A 35 5.36 -13.58 -17.34
CA VAL A 35 4.57 -14.80 -17.52
C VAL A 35 3.28 -14.48 -18.25
N GLY A 36 2.79 -15.42 -19.05
CA GLY A 36 1.47 -15.32 -19.68
C GLY A 36 0.37 -15.66 -18.67
N PRO A 37 -0.82 -15.04 -18.77
CA PRO A 37 -2.01 -15.55 -18.09
C PRO A 37 -2.27 -17.00 -18.48
N LYS A 38 -2.79 -17.82 -17.55
CA LYS A 38 -3.14 -19.20 -17.88
C LYS A 38 -4.24 -19.26 -18.92
N VAL A 39 -3.98 -19.99 -20.00
CA VAL A 39 -4.97 -20.30 -21.02
C VAL A 39 -5.70 -21.57 -20.62
N ARG A 40 -7.02 -21.52 -20.51
CA ARG A 40 -7.85 -22.67 -20.13
C ARG A 40 -8.62 -23.15 -21.34
N ALA A 41 -8.45 -24.43 -21.66
CA ALA A 41 -9.19 -25.08 -22.74
C ALA A 41 -10.57 -25.62 -22.27
N ASN A 42 -10.83 -25.67 -20.97
CA ASN A 42 -12.04 -26.26 -20.41
C ASN A 42 -13.20 -25.25 -20.43
N VAL A 43 -13.88 -25.19 -21.56
CA VAL A 43 -15.16 -24.50 -21.66
C VAL A 43 -16.26 -25.53 -21.45
N VAL A 44 -17.06 -25.39 -20.39
CA VAL A 44 -18.30 -26.14 -20.24
C VAL A 44 -19.36 -25.43 -21.05
N LEU A 45 -19.73 -26.01 -22.21
CA LEU A 45 -20.81 -25.47 -23.03
C LEU A 45 -22.12 -25.49 -22.23
N HIS A 46 -22.80 -24.35 -22.21
CA HIS A 46 -24.04 -24.14 -21.43
C HIS A 46 -23.88 -24.28 -19.92
N GLY A 47 -22.66 -24.18 -19.40
CA GLY A 47 -22.40 -24.18 -17.95
C GLY A 47 -22.53 -22.78 -17.35
N ASP A 48 -23.11 -22.74 -16.13
CA ASP A 48 -23.23 -21.50 -15.35
C ASP A 48 -21.95 -21.23 -14.56
N LYS A 49 -21.52 -19.97 -14.54
CA LYS A 49 -20.46 -19.52 -13.64
C LYS A 49 -20.98 -19.21 -12.23
N VAL A 50 -22.28 -18.92 -12.11
CA VAL A 50 -22.91 -18.66 -10.80
C VAL A 50 -23.04 -19.99 -10.05
N VAL A 51 -22.44 -20.03 -8.86
CA VAL A 51 -22.46 -21.21 -7.97
C VAL A 51 -23.14 -20.85 -6.65
N PRO A 52 -23.75 -21.84 -5.96
CA PRO A 52 -24.67 -21.57 -4.85
C PRO A 52 -23.96 -21.10 -3.56
N SER A 53 -22.66 -21.33 -3.41
CA SER A 53 -21.95 -20.99 -2.17
C SER A 53 -20.44 -20.86 -2.36
N ILE A 54 -19.77 -20.23 -1.40
CA ILE A 54 -18.29 -20.16 -1.32
C ILE A 54 -17.71 -21.57 -1.21
N GLU A 55 -18.35 -22.47 -0.44
CA GLU A 55 -17.91 -23.86 -0.30
C GLU A 55 -17.90 -24.59 -1.65
N GLU A 56 -18.96 -24.42 -2.44
CA GLU A 56 -19.03 -25.02 -3.78
C GLU A 56 -17.99 -24.43 -4.74
N ALA A 57 -17.74 -23.11 -4.67
CA ALA A 57 -16.69 -22.48 -5.44
C ALA A 57 -15.31 -23.04 -5.08
N ILE A 58 -15.00 -23.19 -3.78
CA ILE A 58 -13.75 -23.77 -3.28
C ILE A 58 -13.56 -25.19 -3.81
N LYS A 59 -14.59 -26.03 -3.76
CA LYS A 59 -14.56 -27.40 -4.31
C LYS A 59 -14.27 -27.41 -5.80
N LYS A 60 -14.98 -26.57 -6.56
CA LYS A 60 -14.81 -26.46 -8.02
C LYS A 60 -13.45 -25.87 -8.43
N CYS A 61 -12.86 -24.99 -7.61
CA CYS A 61 -11.50 -24.49 -7.81
C CYS A 61 -10.45 -25.59 -7.55
N GLY A 62 -10.81 -26.65 -6.83
CA GLY A 62 -9.89 -27.71 -6.46
C GLY A 62 -8.84 -27.26 -5.45
N LEU A 63 -9.24 -26.39 -4.49
CA LEU A 63 -8.35 -25.93 -3.42
C LEU A 63 -7.77 -27.11 -2.65
N ARG A 64 -6.51 -27.03 -2.30
CA ARG A 64 -5.76 -28.05 -1.54
C ARG A 64 -4.80 -27.38 -0.57
N ASP A 65 -4.39 -28.10 0.45
CA ASP A 65 -3.33 -27.70 1.35
C ASP A 65 -2.04 -27.37 0.58
N GLY A 66 -1.32 -26.36 1.02
CA GLY A 66 -0.14 -25.81 0.38
C GLY A 66 -0.40 -24.74 -0.68
N MET A 67 -1.66 -24.54 -1.10
CA MET A 67 -2.01 -23.53 -2.11
C MET A 67 -2.03 -22.12 -1.57
N THR A 68 -1.76 -21.16 -2.47
CA THR A 68 -1.82 -19.73 -2.23
C THR A 68 -3.15 -19.15 -2.69
N ILE A 69 -3.85 -18.47 -1.80
CA ILE A 69 -5.08 -17.74 -2.11
C ILE A 69 -4.90 -16.25 -1.93
N SER A 70 -5.61 -15.45 -2.71
CA SER A 70 -5.46 -13.99 -2.64
C SER A 70 -6.73 -13.25 -2.28
N PHE A 71 -6.53 -12.10 -1.62
CA PHE A 71 -7.56 -11.15 -1.20
C PHE A 71 -7.09 -9.70 -1.39
N HIS A 72 -8.05 -8.77 -1.41
CA HIS A 72 -7.84 -7.37 -1.71
C HIS A 72 -8.50 -6.48 -0.66
N HIS A 73 -7.92 -5.29 -0.42
CA HIS A 73 -8.34 -4.39 0.67
C HIS A 73 -9.12 -3.15 0.20
N HIS A 74 -9.80 -3.20 -0.95
CA HIS A 74 -10.55 -2.06 -1.46
C HIS A 74 -11.75 -1.67 -0.57
N PHE A 75 -12.30 -2.58 0.22
CA PHE A 75 -13.28 -2.28 1.27
C PHE A 75 -12.65 -1.81 2.60
N ARG A 76 -11.31 -1.87 2.76
CA ARG A 76 -10.57 -1.48 3.96
C ARG A 76 -11.14 -2.16 5.22
N ASP A 77 -11.47 -1.36 6.27
CA ASP A 77 -12.05 -1.87 7.51
C ASP A 77 -13.50 -2.35 7.36
N GLY A 78 -14.09 -2.16 6.19
CA GLY A 78 -15.43 -2.61 5.84
C GLY A 78 -15.50 -3.96 5.13
N ASP A 79 -14.38 -4.65 4.90
CA ASP A 79 -14.34 -5.92 4.20
C ASP A 79 -14.96 -7.07 5.01
N TYR A 80 -15.78 -7.91 4.34
CA TYR A 80 -16.35 -9.13 4.89
C TYR A 80 -15.90 -10.39 4.13
N VAL A 81 -15.27 -10.21 2.95
CA VAL A 81 -14.96 -11.31 2.03
C VAL A 81 -13.91 -12.24 2.62
N ILE A 82 -12.82 -11.68 3.14
CA ILE A 82 -11.74 -12.49 3.70
C ILE A 82 -12.23 -13.32 4.91
N ASP A 83 -13.04 -12.72 5.80
CA ASP A 83 -13.60 -13.43 6.95
C ASP A 83 -14.50 -14.59 6.51
N MET A 84 -15.43 -14.36 5.56
CA MET A 84 -16.34 -15.39 5.05
C MET A 84 -15.60 -16.55 4.40
N VAL A 85 -14.63 -16.25 3.54
CA VAL A 85 -13.87 -17.29 2.83
C VAL A 85 -13.00 -18.08 3.79
N MET A 86 -12.29 -17.41 4.70
CA MET A 86 -11.42 -18.08 5.66
C MET A 86 -12.19 -18.96 6.66
N ARG A 87 -13.36 -18.52 7.13
CA ARG A 87 -14.23 -19.36 7.95
C ARG A 87 -14.72 -20.60 7.19
N THR A 88 -15.06 -20.43 5.92
CA THR A 88 -15.47 -21.57 5.08
C THR A 88 -14.32 -22.57 4.89
N ILE A 89 -13.11 -22.08 4.59
CA ILE A 89 -11.89 -22.89 4.45
C ILE A 89 -11.60 -23.67 5.75
N ALA A 90 -11.66 -22.99 6.90
CA ALA A 90 -11.47 -23.63 8.20
C ALA A 90 -12.53 -24.71 8.50
N ALA A 91 -13.80 -24.41 8.22
CA ALA A 91 -14.90 -25.36 8.41
C ALA A 91 -14.81 -26.59 7.48
N MET A 92 -14.21 -26.44 6.29
CA MET A 92 -13.92 -27.54 5.36
C MET A 92 -12.72 -28.40 5.79
N GLY A 93 -11.97 -27.97 6.81
CA GLY A 93 -10.86 -28.73 7.39
C GLY A 93 -9.51 -28.55 6.69
N PHE A 94 -9.36 -27.55 5.81
CA PHE A 94 -8.09 -27.23 5.18
C PHE A 94 -7.03 -26.77 6.19
N LYS A 95 -5.78 -27.06 5.87
CA LYS A 95 -4.57 -26.65 6.59
C LYS A 95 -3.53 -26.13 5.60
N ASP A 96 -2.47 -25.54 6.11
CA ASP A 96 -1.31 -25.12 5.28
C ASP A 96 -1.68 -24.18 4.12
N ILE A 97 -2.63 -23.27 4.31
CA ILE A 97 -3.02 -22.27 3.30
C ILE A 97 -2.09 -21.07 3.38
N LYS A 98 -1.65 -20.58 2.23
CA LYS A 98 -0.82 -19.37 2.09
C LYS A 98 -1.69 -18.20 1.62
N LEU A 99 -1.53 -17.06 2.25
CA LEU A 99 -2.27 -15.85 1.90
C LEU A 99 -1.41 -14.87 1.10
N ALA A 100 -1.92 -14.41 -0.04
CA ALA A 100 -1.38 -13.33 -0.84
C ALA A 100 -2.33 -12.13 -0.82
N THR A 101 -2.20 -11.26 0.19
CA THR A 101 -3.11 -10.11 0.36
C THR A 101 -2.48 -8.82 -0.11
N THR A 102 -3.29 -7.83 -0.48
CA THR A 102 -2.82 -6.48 -0.80
C THR A 102 -2.64 -5.61 0.44
N SER A 103 -3.33 -5.91 1.52
CA SER A 103 -3.13 -5.44 2.90
C SER A 103 -4.05 -6.27 3.81
N ILE A 104 -3.67 -6.44 5.08
CA ILE A 104 -4.44 -7.23 6.04
C ILE A 104 -4.44 -6.56 7.41
N GLY A 105 -5.57 -6.59 8.10
CA GLY A 105 -5.75 -5.97 9.41
C GLY A 105 -7.08 -6.33 10.03
N LYS A 106 -7.70 -5.41 10.76
CA LYS A 106 -8.85 -5.63 11.63
C LYS A 106 -10.05 -6.35 11.00
N SER A 107 -10.36 -6.07 9.74
CA SER A 107 -11.49 -6.75 9.04
C SER A 107 -11.25 -8.25 8.83
N ALA A 108 -10.01 -8.70 8.94
CA ALA A 108 -9.59 -10.08 8.79
C ALA A 108 -9.03 -10.70 10.10
N ASP A 109 -9.44 -10.19 11.26
CA ASP A 109 -8.85 -10.54 12.57
C ASP A 109 -8.86 -12.05 12.86
N VAL A 110 -9.83 -12.79 12.34
CA VAL A 110 -9.91 -14.25 12.42
C VAL A 110 -8.66 -14.97 11.87
N VAL A 111 -7.95 -14.33 10.94
CA VAL A 111 -6.71 -14.90 10.36
C VAL A 111 -5.63 -15.06 11.42
N ALA A 112 -5.63 -14.24 12.48
CA ALA A 112 -4.69 -14.40 13.59
C ALA A 112 -4.91 -15.76 14.32
N ASP A 113 -6.17 -16.16 14.55
CA ASP A 113 -6.48 -17.47 15.13
C ASP A 113 -6.03 -18.59 14.19
N TYR A 114 -6.29 -18.46 12.90
CA TYR A 114 -5.91 -19.45 11.90
C TYR A 114 -4.40 -19.58 11.66
N ILE A 115 -3.62 -18.53 11.95
CA ILE A 115 -2.15 -18.63 12.03
C ILE A 115 -1.76 -19.51 13.23
N GLU A 116 -2.33 -19.27 14.40
CA GLU A 116 -2.02 -20.04 15.61
C GLU A 116 -2.49 -21.51 15.51
N GLU A 117 -3.57 -21.78 14.78
CA GLU A 117 -4.10 -23.12 14.51
C GLU A 117 -3.38 -23.85 13.36
N GLY A 118 -2.46 -23.18 12.64
CA GLY A 118 -1.74 -23.75 11.49
C GLY A 118 -2.61 -23.96 10.24
N ILE A 119 -3.75 -23.28 10.15
CA ILE A 119 -4.57 -23.21 8.94
C ILE A 119 -3.90 -22.28 7.94
N VAL A 120 -3.40 -21.12 8.42
CA VAL A 120 -2.59 -20.18 7.65
C VAL A 120 -1.13 -20.35 8.04
N THR A 121 -0.29 -20.68 7.07
CA THR A 121 1.12 -20.98 7.28
C THR A 121 2.08 -20.03 6.62
N GLY A 122 1.65 -19.32 5.58
CA GLY A 122 2.43 -18.32 4.84
C GLY A 122 1.62 -17.05 4.59
N LEU A 123 2.31 -15.91 4.55
CA LEU A 123 1.71 -14.61 4.28
C LEU A 123 2.60 -13.76 3.40
N THR A 124 2.06 -13.28 2.27
CA THR A 124 2.65 -12.19 1.51
C THR A 124 1.64 -11.04 1.43
N THR A 125 2.07 -9.80 1.74
CA THR A 125 1.17 -8.66 1.84
C THR A 125 1.90 -7.34 1.62
N SER A 126 1.18 -6.25 1.33
CA SER A 126 1.74 -4.89 1.29
C SER A 126 1.44 -4.09 2.55
N GLY A 127 0.83 -4.71 3.54
CA GLY A 127 0.57 -4.10 4.85
C GLY A 127 -0.02 -5.10 5.83
N ILE A 128 0.38 -4.97 7.09
CA ILE A 128 -0.04 -5.86 8.16
C ILE A 128 -0.24 -5.07 9.45
N ARG A 129 -1.35 -5.27 10.14
CA ARG A 129 -1.73 -4.51 11.32
C ARG A 129 -2.49 -5.36 12.32
N ASP A 130 -2.78 -4.73 13.45
CA ASP A 130 -3.63 -5.25 14.50
C ASP A 130 -3.14 -6.62 15.00
N ARG A 131 -4.02 -7.48 15.40
CA ARG A 131 -3.71 -8.79 15.99
C ARG A 131 -2.89 -9.69 15.05
N ILE A 132 -3.08 -9.57 13.73
CA ILE A 132 -2.29 -10.34 12.75
C ILE A 132 -0.82 -9.92 12.80
N GLY A 133 -0.56 -8.62 12.88
CA GLY A 133 0.80 -8.09 13.06
C GLY A 133 1.46 -8.58 14.35
N GLU A 134 0.69 -8.61 15.46
CA GLU A 134 1.15 -9.13 16.75
C GLU A 134 1.59 -10.61 16.64
N VAL A 135 0.71 -11.48 16.14
CA VAL A 135 1.00 -12.93 16.08
C VAL A 135 2.19 -13.24 15.15
N VAL A 136 2.32 -12.49 14.04
CA VAL A 136 3.48 -12.64 13.14
C VAL A 136 4.76 -12.15 13.82
N SER A 137 4.75 -10.99 14.47
CA SER A 137 5.91 -10.42 15.16
C SER A 137 6.42 -11.30 16.31
N HIS A 138 5.52 -12.10 16.92
CA HIS A 138 5.87 -13.07 17.96
C HIS A 138 6.16 -14.48 17.41
N GLY A 139 6.43 -14.60 16.11
CA GLY A 139 6.89 -15.83 15.48
C GLY A 139 5.87 -16.96 15.41
N LYS A 140 4.56 -16.66 15.40
CA LYS A 140 3.50 -17.67 15.31
C LYS A 140 3.27 -18.17 13.89
N LEU A 141 3.58 -17.36 12.87
CA LEU A 141 3.49 -17.78 11.48
C LEU A 141 4.60 -18.80 11.19
N LYS A 142 4.26 -19.90 10.52
CA LYS A 142 5.20 -20.99 10.22
C LYS A 142 6.31 -20.55 9.26
N GLU A 143 5.94 -19.93 8.15
CA GLU A 143 6.85 -19.39 7.15
C GLU A 143 7.18 -17.92 7.46
N THR A 144 8.31 -17.42 6.98
CA THR A 144 8.65 -16.01 7.06
C THR A 144 7.68 -15.20 6.17
N ALA A 145 7.04 -14.19 6.72
CA ALA A 145 6.17 -13.30 5.96
C ALA A 145 6.98 -12.49 4.94
N ILE A 146 6.40 -12.17 3.79
CA ILE A 146 7.01 -11.30 2.79
C ILE A 146 6.18 -10.03 2.66
N ILE A 147 6.79 -8.89 2.98
CA ILE A 147 6.15 -7.57 2.88
C ILE A 147 6.63 -6.91 1.60
N ARG A 148 5.71 -6.74 0.64
CA ARG A 148 5.97 -6.15 -0.68
C ARG A 148 5.38 -4.76 -0.80
N THR A 149 5.95 -3.93 -1.67
CA THR A 149 5.28 -2.71 -2.09
C THR A 149 4.09 -3.04 -3.01
N HIS A 150 3.21 -2.08 -3.28
CA HIS A 150 2.12 -2.31 -4.22
C HIS A 150 2.64 -2.66 -5.61
N GLY A 151 3.60 -1.88 -6.13
CA GLY A 151 4.25 -2.16 -7.41
C GLY A 151 5.06 -3.45 -7.41
N GLY A 152 5.79 -3.73 -6.33
CA GLY A 152 6.58 -4.95 -6.15
C GLY A 152 5.71 -6.22 -6.11
N ARG A 153 4.51 -6.15 -5.49
CA ARG A 153 3.57 -7.28 -5.51
C ARG A 153 3.11 -7.61 -6.94
N ILE A 154 2.76 -6.58 -7.70
CA ILE A 154 2.30 -6.78 -9.08
C ILE A 154 3.46 -7.27 -9.96
N ARG A 155 4.67 -6.73 -9.78
CA ARG A 155 5.89 -7.24 -10.41
C ARG A 155 6.05 -8.75 -10.14
N ALA A 156 5.96 -9.15 -8.87
CA ALA A 156 6.14 -10.55 -8.47
C ALA A 156 5.08 -11.48 -9.09
N ILE A 157 3.84 -11.02 -9.25
CA ILE A 157 2.77 -11.77 -9.96
C ILE A 157 3.10 -11.87 -11.46
N GLU A 158 3.43 -10.74 -12.09
CA GLU A 158 3.67 -10.70 -13.54
C GLU A 158 4.96 -11.43 -13.96
N THR A 159 5.93 -11.57 -13.06
CA THR A 159 7.17 -12.35 -13.29
C THR A 159 7.07 -13.82 -12.85
N GLY A 160 5.97 -14.19 -12.19
CA GLY A 160 5.74 -15.56 -11.69
C GLY A 160 6.43 -15.88 -10.36
N GLU A 161 7.09 -14.91 -9.72
CA GLU A 161 7.67 -15.08 -8.37
C GLU A 161 6.60 -15.27 -7.29
N LEU A 162 5.44 -14.65 -7.48
CA LEU A 162 4.25 -14.86 -6.67
C LEU A 162 3.18 -15.55 -7.52
N HIS A 163 3.02 -16.85 -7.29
CA HIS A 163 1.96 -17.63 -7.90
C HIS A 163 0.70 -17.61 -7.02
N ILE A 164 -0.47 -17.43 -7.63
CA ILE A 164 -1.77 -17.44 -6.96
C ILE A 164 -2.61 -18.58 -7.53
N ASP A 165 -2.95 -19.55 -6.70
CA ASP A 165 -3.78 -20.68 -7.11
C ASP A 165 -5.26 -20.29 -7.22
N VAL A 166 -5.79 -19.54 -6.24
CA VAL A 166 -7.17 -19.07 -6.26
C VAL A 166 -7.25 -17.60 -5.81
N ALA A 167 -7.80 -16.74 -6.66
CA ALA A 167 -8.12 -15.36 -6.29
C ALA A 167 -9.59 -15.26 -5.86
N PHE A 168 -9.85 -14.80 -4.63
CA PHE A 168 -11.18 -14.45 -4.15
C PHE A 168 -11.34 -12.94 -4.19
N ILE A 169 -12.27 -12.46 -5.02
CA ILE A 169 -12.43 -11.04 -5.30
C ILE A 169 -13.84 -10.59 -4.93
N GLY A 170 -13.94 -9.74 -3.92
CA GLY A 170 -15.18 -9.03 -3.61
C GLY A 170 -15.46 -7.96 -4.66
N ALA A 171 -16.62 -7.99 -5.29
CA ALA A 171 -17.04 -6.97 -6.23
C ALA A 171 -18.49 -6.54 -5.98
N PRO A 172 -18.76 -5.24 -5.80
CA PRO A 172 -20.11 -4.71 -5.56
C PRO A 172 -21.16 -5.15 -6.56
N THR A 173 -20.78 -5.32 -7.83
CA THR A 173 -21.66 -5.84 -8.87
C THR A 173 -20.94 -6.87 -9.74
N SER A 174 -21.67 -7.91 -10.14
CA SER A 174 -21.26 -8.87 -11.17
C SER A 174 -22.46 -9.29 -11.99
N ASP A 175 -22.27 -9.66 -13.26
CA ASP A 175 -23.27 -10.40 -14.04
C ASP A 175 -22.97 -11.91 -13.99
N GLU A 176 -23.86 -12.71 -14.58
CA GLU A 176 -23.75 -14.17 -14.63
C GLU A 176 -22.57 -14.66 -15.47
N TYR A 177 -21.97 -13.81 -16.31
CA TYR A 177 -20.76 -14.10 -17.06
C TYR A 177 -19.47 -13.77 -16.28
N GLY A 178 -19.60 -13.11 -15.11
CA GLY A 178 -18.48 -12.72 -14.27
C GLY A 178 -17.86 -11.37 -14.60
N ASN A 179 -18.51 -10.53 -15.43
CA ASN A 179 -18.07 -9.14 -15.58
C ASN A 179 -18.33 -8.41 -14.27
N ALA A 180 -17.26 -8.01 -13.58
CA ALA A 180 -17.35 -7.48 -12.23
C ALA A 180 -16.85 -6.03 -12.13
N SER A 181 -17.54 -5.23 -11.31
CA SER A 181 -17.25 -3.82 -11.13
C SER A 181 -17.32 -3.41 -9.67
N GLY A 182 -16.46 -2.51 -9.27
CA GLY A 182 -16.52 -1.82 -8.00
C GLY A 182 -17.61 -0.74 -7.92
N LYS A 183 -18.31 -0.47 -9.03
CA LYS A 183 -19.34 0.56 -9.14
C LYS A 183 -20.74 -0.02 -8.91
N GLY A 184 -21.53 0.72 -8.15
CA GLY A 184 -22.94 0.39 -7.93
C GLY A 184 -23.16 -0.72 -6.91
N GLY A 185 -24.39 -1.27 -6.87
CA GLY A 185 -24.75 -2.30 -5.90
C GLY A 185 -24.84 -1.79 -4.46
N LYS A 186 -24.98 -2.72 -3.52
CA LYS A 186 -25.13 -2.40 -2.08
C LYS A 186 -23.81 -1.94 -1.46
N SER A 187 -22.70 -2.47 -1.94
CA SER A 187 -21.36 -2.29 -1.38
C SER A 187 -20.43 -1.49 -2.30
N ASP A 188 -20.97 -0.51 -3.02
CA ASP A 188 -20.21 0.37 -3.92
C ASP A 188 -18.89 0.84 -3.25
N CYS A 189 -17.75 0.53 -3.85
CA CYS A 189 -16.43 0.80 -3.28
C CYS A 189 -15.47 1.53 -4.23
N GLY A 190 -15.89 1.84 -5.46
CA GLY A 190 -15.05 2.49 -6.46
C GLY A 190 -14.14 1.53 -7.23
N GLY A 191 -12.85 1.83 -7.34
CA GLY A 191 -11.91 1.05 -8.14
C GLY A 191 -11.55 -0.32 -7.54
N LEU A 192 -11.36 -1.34 -8.38
CA LEU A 192 -10.89 -2.68 -8.00
C LEU A 192 -9.42 -2.92 -8.37
N SER A 193 -8.67 -1.89 -8.64
CA SER A 193 -7.30 -1.87 -9.22
C SER A 193 -6.33 -2.92 -8.70
N TYR A 194 -6.36 -3.19 -7.39
CA TYR A 194 -5.50 -4.20 -6.77
C TYR A 194 -5.81 -5.63 -7.19
N ALA A 195 -7.06 -5.90 -7.56
CA ALA A 195 -7.54 -7.22 -7.94
C ALA A 195 -7.29 -7.57 -9.41
N LEU A 196 -7.00 -6.57 -10.26
CA LEU A 196 -6.92 -6.75 -11.71
C LEU A 196 -5.80 -7.73 -12.13
N ALA A 197 -4.63 -7.66 -11.46
CA ALA A 197 -3.54 -8.59 -11.75
C ALA A 197 -3.88 -10.00 -11.27
N ASP A 198 -4.46 -10.12 -10.08
CA ASP A 198 -4.87 -11.40 -9.52
C ASP A 198 -5.94 -12.08 -10.40
N ALA A 199 -6.93 -11.32 -10.87
CA ALA A 199 -7.94 -11.82 -11.80
C ALA A 199 -7.32 -12.37 -13.09
N ARG A 200 -6.27 -11.70 -13.60
CA ARG A 200 -5.63 -12.09 -14.85
C ARG A 200 -4.65 -13.26 -14.71
N TYR A 201 -3.90 -13.34 -13.62
CA TYR A 201 -2.77 -14.26 -13.48
C TYR A 201 -3.02 -15.44 -12.54
N ALA A 202 -4.06 -15.42 -11.69
CA ALA A 202 -4.39 -16.56 -10.84
C ALA A 202 -4.88 -17.76 -11.65
N ASP A 203 -4.66 -18.97 -11.13
CA ASP A 203 -5.13 -20.20 -11.77
C ASP A 203 -6.63 -20.31 -11.81
N LYS A 204 -7.29 -19.84 -10.74
CA LYS A 204 -8.75 -19.78 -10.59
C LYS A 204 -9.16 -18.43 -10.02
N VAL A 205 -10.29 -17.91 -10.49
CA VAL A 205 -10.86 -16.65 -10.04
C VAL A 205 -12.30 -16.82 -9.62
N VAL A 206 -12.59 -16.47 -8.38
CA VAL A 206 -13.92 -16.46 -7.80
C VAL A 206 -14.32 -15.02 -7.47
N VAL A 207 -15.32 -14.50 -8.16
CA VAL A 207 -15.95 -13.23 -7.80
C VAL A 207 -17.04 -13.49 -6.76
N ILE A 208 -16.99 -12.76 -5.66
CA ILE A 208 -18.01 -12.77 -4.61
C ILE A 208 -18.71 -11.41 -4.65
N THR A 209 -20.03 -11.42 -4.87
CA THR A 209 -20.83 -10.20 -5.04
C THR A 209 -22.07 -10.23 -4.17
N ASP A 210 -22.54 -9.07 -3.75
CA ASP A 210 -23.85 -8.93 -3.09
C ASP A 210 -24.95 -8.38 -4.01
N THR A 211 -24.60 -8.09 -5.27
CA THR A 211 -25.57 -7.60 -6.26
C THR A 211 -25.27 -8.22 -7.63
N LEU A 212 -25.98 -9.30 -7.94
CA LEU A 212 -26.00 -9.85 -9.30
C LEU A 212 -26.85 -8.96 -10.19
N VAL A 213 -26.28 -8.45 -11.26
CA VAL A 213 -26.95 -7.57 -12.23
C VAL A 213 -27.16 -8.29 -13.56
N PRO A 214 -28.17 -7.90 -14.38
CA PRO A 214 -28.33 -8.44 -15.71
C PRO A 214 -27.11 -8.19 -16.60
N PHE A 215 -26.78 -9.16 -17.45
CA PHE A 215 -25.77 -8.98 -18.52
C PHE A 215 -26.22 -7.90 -19.52
N PRO A 216 -25.29 -7.03 -20.01
CA PRO A 216 -23.88 -6.94 -19.67
C PRO A 216 -23.59 -5.93 -18.52
N ASN A 217 -22.75 -6.32 -17.55
CA ASN A 217 -22.21 -5.40 -16.57
C ASN A 217 -20.98 -4.67 -17.14
N LYS A 218 -21.21 -3.69 -18.01
CA LYS A 218 -20.16 -2.94 -18.72
C LYS A 218 -20.36 -1.42 -18.64
N PRO A 219 -19.27 -0.63 -18.56
CA PRO A 219 -17.86 -1.05 -18.44
C PRO A 219 -17.58 -1.69 -17.06
N CYS A 220 -16.69 -2.68 -17.03
CA CYS A 220 -16.33 -3.39 -15.82
C CYS A 220 -14.82 -3.28 -15.53
N SER A 221 -14.43 -3.45 -14.27
CA SER A 221 -13.03 -3.51 -13.86
C SER A 221 -12.42 -4.89 -14.19
N ILE A 222 -13.17 -5.96 -13.97
CA ILE A 222 -12.75 -7.34 -14.21
C ILE A 222 -13.62 -7.93 -15.31
N GLU A 223 -12.96 -8.41 -16.36
CA GLU A 223 -13.61 -9.05 -17.50
C GLU A 223 -14.04 -10.47 -17.15
N GLY A 224 -15.25 -10.84 -17.55
CA GLY A 224 -15.78 -12.19 -17.29
C GLY A 224 -14.91 -13.30 -17.88
N ILE A 225 -14.10 -13.01 -18.89
CA ILE A 225 -13.16 -13.98 -19.49
C ILE A 225 -12.11 -14.45 -18.47
N ASP A 226 -11.76 -13.63 -17.49
CA ASP A 226 -10.79 -13.95 -16.45
C ASP A 226 -11.43 -14.64 -15.23
N VAL A 227 -12.77 -14.73 -15.16
CA VAL A 227 -13.52 -15.24 -13.99
C VAL A 227 -13.99 -16.67 -14.22
N ASP A 228 -13.74 -17.57 -13.27
CA ASP A 228 -14.23 -18.95 -13.30
C ASP A 228 -15.62 -19.08 -12.69
N TYR A 229 -15.83 -18.49 -11.50
CA TYR A 229 -17.07 -18.63 -10.73
C TYR A 229 -17.52 -17.31 -10.13
N VAL A 230 -18.84 -17.18 -9.98
CA VAL A 230 -19.51 -16.07 -9.29
C VAL A 230 -20.29 -16.63 -8.13
N VAL A 231 -20.11 -16.08 -6.93
CA VAL A 231 -20.89 -16.41 -5.75
C VAL A 231 -21.68 -15.18 -5.32
N VAL A 232 -22.98 -15.35 -5.14
CA VAL A 232 -23.87 -14.29 -4.64
C VAL A 232 -24.07 -14.49 -3.14
N VAL A 233 -23.79 -13.44 -2.35
CA VAL A 233 -23.97 -13.44 -0.89
C VAL A 233 -24.82 -12.24 -0.48
N ASP A 234 -25.27 -12.19 0.78
CA ASP A 234 -26.11 -11.08 1.24
C ASP A 234 -25.35 -9.75 1.32
N GLU A 235 -24.11 -9.77 1.81
CA GLU A 235 -23.24 -8.60 1.96
C GLU A 235 -21.78 -9.01 1.78
N ILE A 236 -21.01 -8.22 1.02
CA ILE A 236 -19.55 -8.40 0.86
C ILE A 236 -18.74 -7.38 1.64
N GLY A 237 -19.39 -6.32 2.13
CA GLY A 237 -18.74 -5.29 2.91
C GLY A 237 -19.66 -4.14 3.30
N ASN A 238 -19.14 -3.26 4.14
CA ASN A 238 -19.82 -2.05 4.57
C ASN A 238 -19.14 -0.81 3.97
N PRO A 239 -19.71 -0.17 2.94
CA PRO A 239 -19.09 0.97 2.27
C PRO A 239 -18.89 2.18 3.19
N LYS A 240 -19.66 2.32 4.28
CA LYS A 240 -19.47 3.38 5.26
C LYS A 240 -18.17 3.25 6.07
N LYS A 241 -17.56 2.05 6.10
CA LYS A 241 -16.29 1.77 6.77
C LYS A 241 -15.08 1.83 5.85
N ILE A 242 -15.25 2.16 4.57
CA ILE A 242 -14.14 2.44 3.64
C ILE A 242 -13.34 3.63 4.16
N ALA A 243 -14.01 4.69 4.62
CA ALA A 243 -13.37 5.84 5.23
C ALA A 243 -12.78 5.48 6.60
N SER A 244 -11.46 5.36 6.68
CA SER A 244 -10.74 5.22 7.95
C SER A 244 -10.45 6.58 8.58
N ALA A 245 -10.15 6.59 9.89
CA ALA A 245 -9.74 7.80 10.59
C ALA A 245 -8.46 8.42 9.98
N ALA A 246 -7.57 7.60 9.43
CA ALA A 246 -6.33 8.06 8.78
C ALA A 246 -6.57 8.81 7.46
N ALA A 247 -7.71 8.63 6.81
CA ALA A 247 -8.08 9.31 5.56
C ALA A 247 -8.81 10.64 5.78
N ARG A 248 -8.76 11.20 7.00
CA ARG A 248 -9.39 12.49 7.34
C ARG A 248 -8.36 13.58 7.45
N ILE A 249 -8.76 14.80 7.05
CA ILE A 249 -7.96 16.00 7.33
C ILE A 249 -7.85 16.16 8.85
N THR A 250 -6.64 16.37 9.31
CA THR A 250 -6.40 16.63 10.73
C THR A 250 -6.99 17.98 11.17
N THR A 251 -7.38 18.06 12.44
CA THR A 251 -7.74 19.31 13.11
C THR A 251 -6.70 19.73 14.16
N ASP A 252 -5.63 18.97 14.32
CA ASP A 252 -4.52 19.31 15.21
C ASP A 252 -3.75 20.51 14.63
N PRO A 253 -3.66 21.65 15.36
CA PRO A 253 -2.94 22.83 14.88
C PRO A 253 -1.48 22.57 14.54
N ARG A 254 -0.82 21.65 15.23
CA ARG A 254 0.55 21.25 14.99
C ARG A 254 0.69 20.54 13.64
N GLU A 255 -0.19 19.59 13.35
CA GLU A 255 -0.20 18.88 12.08
C GLU A 255 -0.61 19.80 10.91
N LEU A 256 -1.51 20.76 11.15
CA LEU A 256 -1.86 21.77 10.15
C LEU A 256 -0.66 22.69 9.85
N SER A 257 0.14 23.07 10.85
CA SER A 257 1.36 23.86 10.63
C SER A 257 2.41 23.09 9.81
N ILE A 258 2.56 21.78 10.04
CA ILE A 258 3.41 20.92 9.22
C ILE A 258 2.93 20.90 7.75
N ALA A 259 1.63 20.77 7.55
CA ALA A 259 1.03 20.75 6.21
C ALA A 259 1.24 22.10 5.48
N GLU A 260 1.06 23.22 6.17
CA GLU A 260 1.32 24.55 5.62
C GLU A 260 2.79 24.72 5.24
N GLY A 261 3.73 24.39 6.14
CA GLY A 261 5.17 24.41 5.88
C GLY A 261 5.59 23.51 4.70
N CYS A 262 4.97 22.34 4.57
CA CYS A 262 5.17 21.47 3.42
C CYS A 262 4.75 22.13 2.10
N VAL A 263 3.62 22.84 2.09
CA VAL A 263 3.14 23.54 0.89
C VAL A 263 4.00 24.73 0.53
N ASP A 264 4.55 25.45 1.53
CA ASP A 264 5.53 26.52 1.27
C ASP A 264 6.81 25.94 0.63
N VAL A 265 7.26 24.78 1.07
CA VAL A 265 8.37 24.03 0.43
C VAL A 265 8.01 23.67 -1.02
N ILE A 266 6.84 23.07 -1.26
CA ILE A 266 6.38 22.73 -2.62
C ILE A 266 6.40 23.95 -3.53
N ALA A 267 5.86 25.09 -3.07
CA ALA A 267 5.77 26.33 -3.85
C ALA A 267 7.13 26.96 -4.15
N ALA A 268 8.15 26.67 -3.34
CA ALA A 268 9.51 27.17 -3.53
C ALA A 268 10.34 26.36 -4.55
N LEU A 269 9.90 25.15 -4.89
CA LEU A 269 10.66 24.26 -5.76
C LEU A 269 10.36 24.48 -7.24
N PRO A 270 11.32 24.22 -8.15
CA PRO A 270 11.18 24.50 -9.59
C PRO A 270 10.13 23.64 -10.29
N TYR A 271 9.63 22.61 -9.64
CA TYR A 271 8.60 21.72 -10.16
C TYR A 271 7.18 22.28 -9.93
N PHE A 272 7.01 23.34 -9.11
CA PHE A 272 5.72 24.02 -8.89
C PHE A 272 5.38 24.91 -10.10
N LYS A 273 4.83 24.29 -11.12
CA LYS A 273 4.46 24.91 -12.40
C LYS A 273 3.17 24.29 -12.93
N ASP A 274 2.51 24.99 -13.86
CA ASP A 274 1.27 24.47 -14.45
C ASP A 274 1.46 23.07 -15.03
N GLY A 275 0.56 22.16 -14.65
CA GLY A 275 0.56 20.80 -15.13
C GLY A 275 1.48 19.83 -14.38
N PHE A 276 1.94 20.13 -13.17
CA PHE A 276 2.65 19.14 -12.34
C PHE A 276 1.75 18.00 -11.87
N ASN A 277 2.35 16.83 -11.58
CA ASN A 277 1.66 15.65 -11.06
C ASN A 277 1.92 15.49 -9.57
N TYR A 278 0.91 15.11 -8.82
CA TYR A 278 0.92 15.12 -7.36
C TYR A 278 0.32 13.85 -6.78
N GLN A 279 0.85 13.42 -5.65
CA GLN A 279 0.25 12.40 -4.80
C GLN A 279 0.44 12.75 -3.34
N THR A 280 -0.53 12.39 -2.50
CA THR A 280 -0.40 12.44 -1.04
C THR A 280 -0.74 11.08 -0.44
N GLY A 281 -0.06 10.74 0.67
CA GLY A 281 -0.39 9.58 1.49
C GLY A 281 -1.67 9.79 2.31
N VAL A 282 -2.07 8.77 3.05
CA VAL A 282 -3.31 8.74 3.88
C VAL A 282 -3.16 9.36 5.26
N GLY A 283 -2.04 9.95 5.63
CA GLY A 283 -1.84 10.59 6.93
C GLY A 283 -2.60 11.93 7.05
N GLY A 284 -3.06 12.28 8.24
CA GLY A 284 -3.81 13.52 8.49
C GLY A 284 -3.08 14.77 8.02
N SER A 285 -1.78 14.92 8.34
CA SER A 285 -0.94 16.02 7.87
C SER A 285 -0.73 15.99 6.35
N SER A 286 -0.56 14.79 5.76
CA SER A 286 -0.38 14.63 4.31
C SER A 286 -1.61 15.09 3.53
N ILE A 287 -2.82 14.68 3.95
CA ILE A 287 -4.08 15.09 3.31
C ILE A 287 -4.34 16.59 3.56
N ALA A 288 -3.99 17.11 4.73
CA ALA A 288 -4.16 18.52 5.07
C ALA A 288 -3.36 19.47 4.14
N THR A 289 -2.30 18.98 3.49
CA THR A 289 -1.58 19.76 2.48
C THR A 289 -2.49 20.24 1.35
N LEU A 290 -3.55 19.50 1.02
CA LEU A 290 -4.49 19.88 -0.05
C LEU A 290 -5.20 21.21 0.25
N LEU A 291 -5.47 21.53 1.52
CA LEU A 291 -6.10 22.79 1.93
C LEU A 291 -5.23 24.00 1.56
N PHE A 292 -3.94 23.92 1.92
CA PHE A 292 -2.98 24.99 1.68
C PHE A 292 -2.52 25.03 0.22
N LEU A 293 -2.37 23.85 -0.41
CA LEU A 293 -1.98 23.74 -1.81
C LEU A 293 -3.01 24.38 -2.74
N LYS A 294 -4.31 24.18 -2.48
CA LYS A 294 -5.39 24.83 -3.23
C LYS A 294 -5.20 26.35 -3.26
N LYS A 295 -4.89 26.99 -2.13
CA LYS A 295 -4.64 28.42 -2.05
C LYS A 295 -3.43 28.84 -2.89
N LYS A 296 -2.32 28.13 -2.81
CA LYS A 296 -1.12 28.40 -3.61
C LYS A 296 -1.35 28.25 -5.10
N LEU A 297 -2.13 27.22 -5.51
CA LEU A 297 -2.51 27.03 -6.91
C LEU A 297 -3.35 28.22 -7.43
N GLN A 298 -4.27 28.71 -6.61
CA GLN A 298 -5.11 29.88 -6.93
C GLN A 298 -4.25 31.13 -7.07
N GLU A 299 -3.35 31.40 -6.13
CA GLU A 299 -2.45 32.56 -6.15
C GLU A 299 -1.50 32.54 -7.37
N ALA A 300 -1.00 31.37 -7.75
CA ALA A 300 -0.10 31.19 -8.87
C ALA A 300 -0.81 31.08 -10.24
N GLY A 301 -2.12 30.88 -10.28
CA GLY A 301 -2.88 30.68 -11.50
C GLY A 301 -2.55 29.38 -12.25
N ILE A 302 -2.10 28.35 -11.54
CA ILE A 302 -1.67 27.05 -12.11
C ILE A 302 -2.58 25.92 -11.62
N LYS A 303 -2.49 24.76 -12.29
CA LYS A 303 -3.29 23.57 -12.00
C LYS A 303 -2.41 22.34 -11.90
N ILE A 304 -2.85 21.36 -11.10
CA ILE A 304 -2.32 20.01 -11.09
C ILE A 304 -2.82 19.30 -12.35
N ASN A 305 -1.94 18.57 -13.04
CA ASN A 305 -2.32 17.76 -14.19
C ASN A 305 -3.06 16.50 -13.73
N SER A 306 -2.42 15.68 -12.91
CA SER A 306 -3.05 14.48 -12.35
C SER A 306 -2.70 14.29 -10.88
N VAL A 307 -3.69 13.79 -10.14
CA VAL A 307 -3.50 13.17 -8.83
C VAL A 307 -3.66 11.67 -9.01
N ILE A 308 -2.79 10.88 -8.38
CA ILE A 308 -2.76 9.44 -8.57
C ILE A 308 -2.79 8.69 -7.24
N GLY A 309 -3.14 7.41 -7.29
CA GLY A 309 -3.08 6.50 -6.13
C GLY A 309 -4.39 6.43 -5.36
N GLY A 310 -4.33 6.55 -4.05
CA GLY A 310 -5.52 6.54 -3.20
C GLY A 310 -6.20 7.91 -3.16
N ILE A 311 -7.49 7.96 -3.35
CA ILE A 311 -8.28 9.18 -3.59
C ILE A 311 -9.22 9.48 -2.43
N SER A 312 -9.32 10.75 -2.08
CA SER A 312 -10.21 11.27 -1.03
C SER A 312 -11.06 12.44 -1.53
N THR A 313 -12.16 12.71 -0.84
CA THR A 313 -13.10 13.79 -1.18
C THR A 313 -12.42 15.15 -1.43
N PRO A 314 -11.43 15.63 -0.65
CA PRO A 314 -10.75 16.90 -0.94
C PRO A 314 -10.10 16.97 -2.33
N MET A 315 -9.57 15.87 -2.85
CA MET A 315 -9.01 15.82 -4.20
C MET A 315 -10.11 15.95 -5.25
N VAL A 316 -11.24 15.28 -5.02
CA VAL A 316 -12.43 15.37 -5.89
C VAL A 316 -13.00 16.80 -5.93
N GLU A 317 -13.10 17.45 -4.78
CA GLU A 317 -13.54 18.85 -4.69
C GLU A 317 -12.62 19.77 -5.48
N MET A 318 -11.29 19.63 -5.33
CA MET A 318 -10.31 20.38 -6.10
C MET A 318 -10.42 20.10 -7.62
N MET A 319 -10.73 18.88 -8.02
CA MET A 319 -10.97 18.55 -9.43
C MET A 319 -12.25 19.23 -9.95
N ASN A 320 -13.34 19.19 -9.18
CA ASN A 320 -14.60 19.82 -9.56
C ASN A 320 -14.49 21.35 -9.66
N GLU A 321 -13.68 21.96 -8.79
CA GLU A 321 -13.37 23.39 -8.83
C GLU A 321 -12.35 23.76 -9.91
N GLY A 322 -11.76 22.78 -10.61
CA GLY A 322 -10.86 23.01 -11.73
C GLY A 322 -9.40 23.22 -11.38
N TYR A 323 -8.97 22.92 -10.15
CA TYR A 323 -7.55 22.94 -9.73
C TYR A 323 -6.80 21.64 -10.07
N ILE A 324 -7.51 20.53 -10.26
CA ILE A 324 -6.99 19.24 -10.71
C ILE A 324 -7.66 18.91 -12.04
N ARG A 325 -6.88 18.51 -13.06
CA ARG A 325 -7.43 18.18 -14.39
C ARG A 325 -8.04 16.78 -14.40
N CYS A 326 -7.36 15.79 -13.83
CA CYS A 326 -7.87 14.42 -13.73
C CYS A 326 -7.33 13.67 -12.51
N ILE A 327 -8.00 12.58 -12.18
CA ILE A 327 -7.66 11.66 -11.09
C ILE A 327 -7.48 10.27 -11.69
N ALA A 328 -6.31 9.65 -11.46
CA ALA A 328 -6.01 8.26 -11.81
C ALA A 328 -6.01 7.43 -10.53
N ASP A 329 -7.07 6.69 -10.32
CA ASP A 329 -7.43 6.07 -9.04
C ASP A 329 -7.02 4.61 -8.95
N THR A 330 -6.43 4.23 -7.81
CA THR A 330 -6.20 2.83 -7.43
C THR A 330 -7.10 2.38 -6.29
N GLN A 331 -7.62 3.31 -5.49
CA GLN A 331 -8.49 3.01 -4.35
C GLN A 331 -9.17 4.27 -3.85
N ASP A 332 -10.48 4.23 -3.74
CA ASP A 332 -11.25 5.28 -3.07
C ASP A 332 -11.15 5.16 -1.54
N PHE A 333 -10.85 6.28 -0.86
CA PHE A 333 -10.68 6.30 0.60
C PHE A 333 -11.92 6.79 1.35
N ASP A 334 -12.93 7.27 0.65
CA ASP A 334 -14.19 7.71 1.23
C ASP A 334 -15.34 7.69 0.22
N THR A 335 -16.55 7.88 0.71
CA THR A 335 -17.77 7.82 -0.11
C THR A 335 -17.88 8.94 -1.14
N GLY A 336 -17.23 10.08 -0.93
CA GLY A 336 -17.21 11.18 -1.90
C GLY A 336 -16.31 10.83 -3.11
N ALA A 337 -15.18 10.17 -2.88
CA ALA A 337 -14.34 9.64 -3.95
C ALA A 337 -15.09 8.58 -4.76
N VAL A 338 -15.72 7.60 -4.09
CA VAL A 338 -16.57 6.57 -4.73
C VAL A 338 -17.69 7.20 -5.60
N ALA A 339 -18.36 8.23 -5.10
CA ALA A 339 -19.40 8.92 -5.86
C ALA A 339 -18.84 9.63 -7.10
N SER A 340 -17.67 10.25 -7.00
CA SER A 340 -16.97 10.90 -8.11
C SER A 340 -16.57 9.88 -9.18
N PHE A 341 -16.01 8.74 -8.78
CA PHE A 341 -15.57 7.68 -9.67
C PHE A 341 -16.70 7.17 -10.60
N ARG A 342 -17.95 7.26 -10.17
CA ARG A 342 -19.12 6.92 -10.99
C ARG A 342 -19.61 8.05 -11.91
N SER A 343 -19.30 9.29 -11.56
CA SER A 343 -20.01 10.44 -12.13
C SER A 343 -19.25 11.19 -13.23
N THR A 344 -17.95 10.91 -13.43
CA THR A 344 -17.13 11.64 -14.41
C THR A 344 -15.96 10.82 -14.94
N ASP A 345 -15.68 10.94 -16.23
CA ASP A 345 -14.55 10.32 -16.90
C ASP A 345 -13.19 10.97 -16.55
N ARG A 346 -13.19 12.09 -15.85
CA ARG A 346 -11.96 12.71 -15.33
C ARG A 346 -11.44 11.99 -14.08
N HIS A 347 -12.23 11.14 -13.47
CA HIS A 347 -11.86 10.25 -12.38
C HIS A 347 -11.99 8.82 -12.89
N PHE A 348 -10.85 8.16 -13.13
CA PHE A 348 -10.80 6.86 -13.79
C PHE A 348 -9.88 5.88 -13.06
N GLU A 349 -10.21 4.61 -13.19
CA GLU A 349 -9.44 3.50 -12.63
C GLU A 349 -8.15 3.27 -13.42
N ILE A 350 -7.08 2.99 -12.68
CA ILE A 350 -5.84 2.42 -13.20
C ILE A 350 -5.51 1.15 -12.42
N SER A 351 -4.95 0.16 -13.10
CA SER A 351 -4.44 -1.03 -12.41
C SER A 351 -3.23 -0.70 -11.54
N CYS A 352 -2.94 -1.51 -10.54
CA CYS A 352 -1.70 -1.38 -9.79
C CYS A 352 -0.44 -1.57 -10.65
N SER A 353 -0.54 -2.26 -11.79
CA SER A 353 0.54 -2.33 -12.76
C SER A 353 0.79 -0.96 -13.41
N GLU A 354 -0.27 -0.27 -13.83
CA GLU A 354 -0.19 1.11 -14.35
C GLU A 354 0.21 2.10 -13.27
N TYR A 355 -0.21 1.86 -12.02
CA TYR A 355 0.14 2.74 -10.91
C TYR A 355 1.64 2.74 -10.64
N ALA A 356 2.23 1.58 -10.30
CA ALA A 356 3.53 1.55 -9.62
C ALA A 356 4.44 0.36 -9.97
N ASN A 357 4.05 -0.52 -10.91
CA ASN A 357 4.89 -1.66 -11.26
C ASN A 357 6.21 -1.18 -11.90
N PRO A 358 7.39 -1.47 -11.31
CA PRO A 358 8.67 -1.02 -11.83
C PRO A 358 8.99 -1.59 -13.23
N MET A 359 8.32 -2.67 -13.64
CA MET A 359 8.46 -3.30 -14.97
C MET A 359 7.49 -2.72 -16.01
N ASN A 360 6.61 -1.81 -15.61
CA ASN A 360 5.68 -1.18 -16.53
C ASN A 360 6.26 0.15 -17.04
N LYS A 361 6.52 0.24 -18.34
CA LYS A 361 7.07 1.44 -18.99
C LYS A 361 6.19 2.68 -18.87
N GLY A 362 4.88 2.49 -18.67
CA GLY A 362 3.87 3.53 -18.55
C GLY A 362 3.42 3.81 -17.12
N ALA A 363 4.10 3.29 -16.09
CA ALA A 363 3.69 3.48 -14.71
C ALA A 363 3.55 4.97 -14.34
N PHE A 364 2.40 5.33 -13.77
CA PHE A 364 2.05 6.71 -13.45
C PHE A 364 3.02 7.33 -12.44
N VAL A 365 3.55 6.53 -11.48
CA VAL A 365 4.56 7.02 -10.52
C VAL A 365 5.79 7.60 -11.19
N ASN A 366 6.15 7.15 -12.41
CA ASN A 366 7.28 7.67 -13.17
C ASN A 366 7.08 9.12 -13.66
N LYS A 367 5.88 9.66 -13.52
CA LYS A 367 5.53 11.04 -13.90
C LYS A 367 5.29 11.95 -12.71
N LEU A 368 5.44 11.46 -11.48
CA LEU A 368 5.25 12.27 -10.28
C LEU A 368 6.31 13.38 -10.18
N ASP A 369 5.84 14.61 -9.96
CA ASP A 369 6.69 15.72 -9.59
C ASP A 369 6.83 15.78 -8.06
N TYR A 370 5.74 15.63 -7.34
CA TYR A 370 5.71 15.62 -5.88
C TYR A 370 4.95 14.44 -5.32
N VAL A 371 5.48 13.88 -4.24
CA VAL A 371 4.73 13.01 -3.34
C VAL A 371 4.95 13.47 -1.90
N VAL A 372 3.84 13.57 -1.14
CA VAL A 372 3.85 13.90 0.28
C VAL A 372 3.42 12.68 1.07
N LEU A 373 4.29 12.20 1.94
CA LEU A 373 4.11 10.95 2.67
C LEU A 373 4.32 11.17 4.18
N SER A 374 3.71 10.31 4.99
CA SER A 374 3.92 10.30 6.44
C SER A 374 4.92 9.21 6.82
N ALA A 375 5.49 9.32 8.04
CA ALA A 375 6.42 8.34 8.58
C ALA A 375 6.08 7.96 10.02
N LEU A 376 6.43 6.75 10.42
CA LEU A 376 6.55 6.36 11.83
C LEU A 376 7.89 6.83 12.39
N GLU A 377 8.97 6.61 11.65
CA GLU A 377 10.32 7.05 12.00
C GLU A 377 11.08 7.48 10.74
N VAL A 378 12.02 8.40 10.91
CA VAL A 378 13.02 8.78 9.91
C VAL A 378 14.37 8.81 10.59
N ASP A 379 15.40 8.17 10.00
CA ASP A 379 16.74 8.23 10.56
C ASP A 379 17.62 9.33 9.96
N THR A 380 18.81 9.46 10.52
CA THR A 380 19.79 10.48 10.09
C THR A 380 20.35 10.25 8.69
N ASP A 381 20.11 9.08 8.09
CA ASP A 381 20.39 8.77 6.69
C ASP A 381 19.14 8.95 5.79
N PHE A 382 18.05 9.53 6.33
CA PHE A 382 16.75 9.72 5.67
C PHE A 382 15.99 8.42 5.37
N ASN A 383 16.42 7.26 5.86
CA ASN A 383 15.62 6.05 5.74
C ASN A 383 14.32 6.21 6.52
N VAL A 384 13.25 5.63 5.99
CA VAL A 384 11.90 5.75 6.58
C VAL A 384 11.36 4.39 6.99
N ASN A 385 10.74 4.36 8.17
CA ASN A 385 9.95 3.26 8.68
C ASN A 385 8.46 3.63 8.65
N VAL A 386 7.64 2.77 8.05
CA VAL A 386 6.16 2.87 8.06
C VAL A 386 5.50 1.54 8.44
N ILE A 387 6.24 0.57 8.98
CA ILE A 387 5.70 -0.76 9.25
C ILE A 387 5.80 -1.21 10.68
N THR A 388 6.94 -1.01 11.35
CA THR A 388 7.12 -1.42 12.75
C THR A 388 6.87 -0.27 13.71
N GLY A 389 6.25 -0.57 14.85
CA GLY A 389 6.22 0.34 15.98
C GLY A 389 7.61 0.48 16.63
N SER A 390 7.74 1.40 17.59
CA SER A 390 8.95 1.57 18.42
C SER A 390 9.26 0.36 19.31
N ASP A 391 8.33 -0.57 19.41
CA ASP A 391 8.44 -1.85 20.11
C ASP A 391 8.85 -3.01 19.17
N GLY A 392 9.04 -2.74 17.88
CA GLY A 392 9.42 -3.72 16.86
C GLY A 392 8.24 -4.52 16.27
N VAL A 393 7.03 -4.30 16.76
CA VAL A 393 5.84 -5.03 16.28
C VAL A 393 5.34 -4.47 14.96
N LEU A 394 4.94 -5.37 14.06
CA LEU A 394 4.36 -5.03 12.75
C LEU A 394 2.97 -4.36 12.92
N ARG A 395 2.84 -3.09 12.50
CA ARG A 395 1.62 -2.27 12.71
C ARG A 395 1.28 -1.38 11.53
N GLY A 396 1.91 -1.56 10.40
CA GLY A 396 1.82 -0.61 9.29
C GLY A 396 1.79 -1.23 7.92
N ALA A 397 1.97 -0.38 6.93
CA ALA A 397 1.95 -0.77 5.54
C ALA A 397 2.90 0.10 4.72
N PRO A 398 3.95 -0.46 4.11
CA PRO A 398 4.69 0.27 3.08
C PRO A 398 3.79 0.61 1.89
N GLY A 399 2.91 -0.29 1.47
CA GLY A 399 1.97 -0.02 0.38
C GLY A 399 2.67 0.55 -0.85
N GLY A 400 2.19 1.70 -1.34
CA GLY A 400 2.80 2.46 -2.43
C GLY A 400 3.84 3.51 -1.99
N HIS A 401 4.14 3.61 -0.68
CA HIS A 401 5.08 4.60 -0.14
C HIS A 401 6.48 4.50 -0.80
N PRO A 402 7.14 3.31 -0.83
CA PRO A 402 8.45 3.19 -1.48
C PRO A 402 8.38 3.38 -2.99
N ASP A 403 7.29 2.95 -3.63
CA ASP A 403 7.10 3.08 -5.08
C ASP A 403 7.06 4.54 -5.53
N THR A 404 6.25 5.35 -4.82
CA THR A 404 6.08 6.77 -5.15
C THR A 404 7.29 7.60 -4.75
N ALA A 405 7.91 7.30 -3.60
CA ALA A 405 9.12 7.97 -3.15
C ALA A 405 10.28 7.77 -4.13
N ALA A 406 10.46 6.55 -4.65
CA ALA A 406 11.54 6.23 -5.59
C ALA A 406 11.40 6.93 -6.95
N CYS A 407 10.17 7.29 -7.35
CA CYS A 407 9.89 7.80 -8.70
C CYS A 407 9.60 9.29 -8.75
N ALA A 408 9.14 9.90 -7.65
CA ALA A 408 8.83 11.33 -7.62
C ALA A 408 10.10 12.18 -7.73
N LYS A 409 10.03 13.31 -8.44
CA LYS A 409 11.13 14.28 -8.48
C LYS A 409 11.48 14.82 -7.10
N CYS A 410 10.46 14.96 -6.23
CA CYS A 410 10.64 15.32 -4.84
C CYS A 410 9.66 14.55 -3.96
N CYS A 411 10.19 13.70 -3.10
CA CYS A 411 9.45 13.07 -2.01
C CYS A 411 9.63 13.91 -0.74
N ILE A 412 8.52 14.30 -0.12
CA ILE A 412 8.49 15.08 1.12
C ILE A 412 7.84 14.23 2.21
N ILE A 413 8.57 14.00 3.29
CA ILE A 413 8.02 13.37 4.50
C ILE A 413 7.45 14.45 5.40
N VAL A 414 6.22 14.29 5.85
CA VAL A 414 5.55 15.14 6.84
C VAL A 414 5.21 14.33 8.07
N ALA A 415 5.72 14.76 9.23
CA ALA A 415 5.46 14.09 10.49
C ALA A 415 5.72 15.05 11.67
N PRO A 416 4.98 14.93 12.79
CA PRO A 416 5.37 15.59 14.03
C PRO A 416 6.77 15.13 14.47
N LEU A 417 7.59 16.04 15.01
CA LEU A 417 8.93 15.69 15.49
C LEU A 417 8.89 14.59 16.55
N ILE A 418 7.86 14.63 17.39
CA ILE A 418 7.60 13.63 18.43
C ILE A 418 6.11 13.24 18.44
N ARG A 419 5.83 12.00 18.80
CA ARG A 419 4.49 11.45 19.01
C ARG A 419 4.38 10.90 20.43
N GLY A 420 3.69 11.66 21.30
CA GLY A 420 3.70 11.36 22.71
C GLY A 420 5.13 11.44 23.27
N ARG A 421 5.70 10.30 23.65
CA ARG A 421 7.10 10.18 24.14
C ARG A 421 8.02 9.47 23.14
N ILE A 422 7.62 9.31 21.91
CA ILE A 422 8.37 8.62 20.87
C ILE A 422 8.93 9.66 19.89
N PRO A 423 10.26 9.74 19.68
CA PRO A 423 10.85 10.59 18.66
C PRO A 423 10.51 10.04 17.27
N THR A 424 10.13 10.91 16.34
CA THR A 424 9.96 10.51 14.93
C THR A 424 11.29 10.53 14.21
N ILE A 425 12.17 11.48 14.56
CA ILE A 425 13.52 11.54 14.01
C ILE A 425 14.47 10.85 14.98
N CYS A 426 15.19 9.82 14.51
CA CYS A 426 16.05 8.97 15.33
C CYS A 426 17.41 8.71 14.65
N ASP A 427 18.34 8.09 15.38
CA ASP A 427 19.65 7.72 14.83
C ASP A 427 19.53 6.65 13.75
N ARG A 428 18.65 5.65 14.00
CA ARG A 428 18.40 4.54 13.10
C ARG A 428 16.97 4.06 13.28
N VAL A 429 16.21 3.98 12.18
CA VAL A 429 14.84 3.44 12.21
C VAL A 429 14.84 1.96 12.60
N VAL A 430 13.78 1.49 13.24
CA VAL A 430 13.65 0.06 13.60
C VAL A 430 13.69 -0.81 12.34
N THR A 431 12.93 -0.45 11.32
CA THR A 431 12.88 -1.18 10.04
C THR A 431 12.92 -0.22 8.88
N VAL A 432 13.77 -0.46 7.88
CA VAL A 432 13.78 0.35 6.65
C VAL A 432 12.72 -0.18 5.70
N THR A 433 11.73 0.68 5.38
CA THR A 433 10.73 0.40 4.35
C THR A 433 10.96 1.23 3.09
N THR A 434 11.49 2.45 3.24
CA THR A 434 11.83 3.34 2.14
C THR A 434 13.25 3.86 2.32
N PRO A 435 14.13 3.67 1.32
CA PRO A 435 15.52 4.06 1.44
C PRO A 435 15.67 5.58 1.39
N GLY A 436 16.63 6.11 2.13
CA GLY A 436 16.89 7.55 2.24
C GLY A 436 17.22 8.24 0.92
N ASP A 437 17.75 7.51 -0.05
CA ASP A 437 18.01 8.04 -1.40
C ASP A 437 16.74 8.47 -2.15
N SER A 438 15.58 7.93 -1.73
CA SER A 438 14.26 8.32 -2.26
C SER A 438 13.69 9.58 -1.62
N ILE A 439 14.23 10.03 -0.48
CA ILE A 439 13.65 11.11 0.32
C ILE A 439 14.39 12.42 0.04
N GLY A 440 13.65 13.43 -0.39
CA GLY A 440 14.20 14.77 -0.62
C GLY A 440 14.18 15.67 0.60
N ILE A 441 13.04 15.71 1.30
CA ILE A 441 12.80 16.70 2.37
C ILE A 441 11.99 16.06 3.48
N VAL A 442 12.28 16.43 4.72
CA VAL A 442 11.49 16.11 5.91
C VAL A 442 10.97 17.40 6.53
N VAL A 443 9.66 17.52 6.72
CA VAL A 443 9.01 18.68 7.34
C VAL A 443 8.37 18.25 8.66
N THR A 444 8.74 18.93 9.74
CA THR A 444 8.20 18.72 11.09
C THR A 444 7.67 20.02 11.66
N ASP A 445 7.00 19.96 12.80
CA ASP A 445 6.57 21.12 13.59
C ASP A 445 7.74 21.91 14.22
N TYR A 446 8.98 21.41 14.16
CA TYR A 446 10.18 22.08 14.69
C TYR A 446 11.11 22.59 13.58
N GLY A 447 11.00 22.10 12.37
CA GLY A 447 11.85 22.54 11.27
C GLY A 447 11.80 21.64 10.04
N ILE A 448 12.59 22.03 9.05
CA ILE A 448 12.67 21.41 7.74
C ILE A 448 14.10 20.94 7.52
N ALA A 449 14.27 19.62 7.25
CA ALA A 449 15.55 19.06 6.85
C ALA A 449 15.55 18.65 5.37
N VAL A 450 16.59 18.99 4.65
CA VAL A 450 16.78 18.62 3.25
C VAL A 450 17.87 17.56 3.17
N ASN A 451 17.63 16.51 2.39
CA ASN A 451 18.62 15.48 2.14
C ASN A 451 19.85 16.10 1.47
N PRO A 452 21.05 16.03 2.09
CA PRO A 452 22.25 16.66 1.55
C PRO A 452 22.70 16.10 0.19
N LYS A 453 22.24 14.90 -0.19
CA LYS A 453 22.45 14.34 -1.53
C LYS A 453 21.65 15.06 -2.62
N ARG A 454 20.66 15.88 -2.25
CA ARG A 454 19.77 16.64 -3.14
C ARG A 454 20.15 18.12 -3.12
N GLN A 455 21.35 18.44 -3.63
CA GLN A 455 21.86 19.81 -3.70
C GLN A 455 20.92 20.75 -4.46
N ASP A 456 20.21 20.24 -5.48
CA ASP A 456 19.19 20.96 -6.22
C ASP A 456 18.07 21.52 -5.31
N LEU A 457 17.61 20.72 -4.33
CA LEU A 457 16.58 21.13 -3.38
C LEU A 457 17.13 22.08 -2.31
N VAL A 458 18.37 21.85 -1.85
CA VAL A 458 19.06 22.74 -0.90
C VAL A 458 19.16 24.15 -1.49
N ASP A 459 19.63 24.26 -2.72
CA ASP A 459 19.82 25.55 -3.41
C ASP A 459 18.49 26.25 -3.67
N ALA A 460 17.45 25.50 -4.07
CA ALA A 460 16.12 26.06 -4.32
C ALA A 460 15.50 26.66 -3.05
N LEU A 461 15.51 25.92 -1.92
CA LEU A 461 14.94 26.41 -0.67
C LEU A 461 15.73 27.59 -0.11
N LYS A 462 17.07 27.57 -0.22
CA LYS A 462 17.92 28.71 0.16
C LYS A 462 17.61 29.95 -0.66
N ALA A 463 17.44 29.82 -1.98
CA ALA A 463 17.06 30.91 -2.85
C ALA A 463 15.69 31.50 -2.53
N ALA A 464 14.76 30.66 -2.09
CA ALA A 464 13.42 31.06 -1.63
C ALA A 464 13.39 31.64 -0.21
N GLY A 465 14.53 31.65 0.51
CA GLY A 465 14.63 32.16 1.88
C GLY A 465 14.00 31.23 2.93
N ILE A 466 13.72 29.97 2.59
CA ILE A 466 13.21 28.97 3.54
C ILE A 466 14.36 28.51 4.43
N LYS A 467 14.16 28.64 5.75
CA LYS A 467 15.16 28.19 6.73
C LYS A 467 15.11 26.66 6.84
N THR A 468 16.26 26.05 6.71
CA THR A 468 16.45 24.61 6.89
C THR A 468 17.45 24.33 8.00
N MET A 469 17.41 23.12 8.53
CA MET A 469 18.37 22.58 9.49
C MET A 469 18.78 21.17 9.03
N THR A 470 19.80 20.62 9.66
CA THR A 470 20.22 19.23 9.42
C THR A 470 19.24 18.27 10.06
N ILE A 471 19.15 17.05 9.54
CA ILE A 471 18.34 15.99 10.14
C ILE A 471 18.88 15.62 11.54
N GLN A 472 20.19 15.77 11.78
CA GLN A 472 20.84 15.58 13.06
C GLN A 472 20.37 16.61 14.10
N GLU A 473 20.24 17.88 13.72
CA GLU A 473 19.69 18.92 14.61
C GLU A 473 18.24 18.59 15.00
N LEU A 474 17.41 18.13 14.06
CA LEU A 474 16.04 17.67 14.37
C LEU A 474 16.04 16.49 15.34
N ARG A 475 16.89 15.49 15.14
CA ARG A 475 17.06 14.37 16.06
C ARG A 475 17.47 14.83 17.46
N ASP A 476 18.45 15.74 17.54
CA ASP A 476 18.97 16.25 18.82
C ASP A 476 17.88 17.00 19.61
N ILE A 477 17.04 17.77 18.91
CA ILE A 477 15.87 18.42 19.49
C ILE A 477 14.90 17.37 20.02
N ALA A 478 14.56 16.34 19.20
CA ALA A 478 13.67 15.27 19.63
C ALA A 478 14.19 14.58 20.90
N TYR A 479 15.46 14.19 20.92
CA TYR A 479 16.08 13.50 22.05
C TYR A 479 16.20 14.39 23.28
N SER A 480 16.37 15.71 23.12
CA SER A 480 16.34 16.64 24.25
C SER A 480 14.99 16.73 24.95
N ILE A 481 13.90 16.43 24.21
CA ILE A 481 12.52 16.49 24.74
C ILE A 481 12.09 15.15 25.35
N VAL A 482 12.34 14.04 24.66
CA VAL A 482 11.78 12.72 25.04
C VAL A 482 12.83 11.70 25.51
N GLY A 483 14.12 12.03 25.42
CA GLY A 483 15.23 11.12 25.67
C GLY A 483 15.60 10.27 24.45
N THR A 484 16.72 9.57 24.56
CA THR A 484 17.15 8.59 23.54
C THR A 484 16.37 7.30 23.75
N PRO A 485 15.72 6.73 22.70
CA PRO A 485 15.00 5.47 22.84
C PRO A 485 15.94 4.31 23.15
N ASP A 486 15.49 3.39 23.99
CA ASP A 486 16.17 2.12 24.17
C ASP A 486 16.01 1.25 22.91
N PRO A 487 17.06 0.50 22.50
CA PRO A 487 16.97 -0.39 21.36
C PRO A 487 15.94 -1.52 21.58
N VAL A 488 15.15 -1.81 20.55
CA VAL A 488 14.23 -2.95 20.58
C VAL A 488 15.01 -4.24 20.73
N GLN A 489 14.54 -5.13 21.61
CA GLN A 489 15.15 -6.43 21.83
C GLN A 489 14.50 -7.48 20.92
N PHE A 490 15.29 -8.08 20.06
CA PHE A 490 14.87 -9.11 19.13
C PHE A 490 15.51 -10.47 19.46
N GLU A 491 14.86 -11.53 19.01
CA GLU A 491 15.44 -12.87 18.86
C GLU A 491 16.04 -13.00 17.46
N ASP A 492 16.81 -14.07 17.21
CA ASP A 492 17.50 -14.26 15.93
C ASP A 492 16.57 -14.67 14.78
N ARG A 493 15.36 -15.18 15.09
CA ARG A 493 14.41 -15.64 14.07
C ARG A 493 13.87 -14.48 13.23
N VAL A 494 14.06 -14.56 11.90
CA VAL A 494 13.41 -13.65 10.94
C VAL A 494 11.94 -14.02 10.80
N VAL A 495 11.05 -13.07 11.10
CA VAL A 495 9.59 -13.24 10.98
C VAL A 495 9.00 -12.57 9.75
N ALA A 496 9.68 -11.55 9.20
CA ALA A 496 9.27 -10.94 7.96
C ALA A 496 10.47 -10.41 7.15
N ILE A 497 10.37 -10.50 5.83
CA ILE A 497 11.28 -9.88 4.86
C ILE A 497 10.59 -8.63 4.31
N ILE A 498 11.28 -7.51 4.31
CA ILE A 498 10.86 -6.28 3.65
C ILE A 498 11.48 -6.28 2.25
N GLU A 499 10.65 -6.55 1.25
CA GLU A 499 11.08 -6.60 -0.14
C GLU A 499 11.00 -5.20 -0.78
N ALA A 500 12.07 -4.77 -1.41
CA ALA A 500 12.10 -3.58 -2.23
C ALA A 500 11.24 -3.78 -3.50
N ARG A 501 10.86 -2.68 -4.16
CA ARG A 501 10.00 -2.70 -5.35
C ARG A 501 10.55 -3.56 -6.50
N ASP A 502 11.86 -3.74 -6.56
CA ASP A 502 12.59 -4.50 -7.58
C ASP A 502 12.80 -5.99 -7.23
N GLY A 503 12.34 -6.44 -6.06
CA GLY A 503 12.47 -7.82 -5.59
C GLY A 503 13.70 -8.10 -4.73
N THR A 504 14.54 -7.09 -4.46
CA THR A 504 15.68 -7.24 -3.54
C THR A 504 15.27 -7.06 -2.08
N VAL A 505 16.08 -7.53 -1.13
CA VAL A 505 15.79 -7.43 0.31
C VAL A 505 16.22 -6.07 0.84
N MET A 506 15.25 -5.24 1.22
CA MET A 506 15.47 -3.94 1.86
C MET A 506 15.90 -4.08 3.30
N ASP A 507 15.17 -4.90 4.07
CA ASP A 507 15.42 -5.15 5.50
C ASP A 507 14.75 -6.45 5.93
N VAL A 508 14.99 -6.86 7.18
CA VAL A 508 14.31 -7.98 7.82
C VAL A 508 13.72 -7.53 9.15
N VAL A 509 12.60 -8.14 9.54
CA VAL A 509 12.03 -7.99 10.88
C VAL A 509 12.28 -9.29 11.63
N CYS A 510 12.95 -9.18 12.76
CA CYS A 510 13.19 -10.30 13.64
C CYS A 510 12.09 -10.42 14.70
N GLN A 511 11.93 -11.60 15.28
CA GLN A 511 10.96 -11.88 16.32
C GLN A 511 11.19 -10.99 17.54
N VAL A 512 10.13 -10.33 17.99
CA VAL A 512 10.19 -9.47 19.19
C VAL A 512 10.28 -10.35 20.44
N LYS A 513 11.22 -10.03 21.33
CA LYS A 513 11.29 -10.69 22.64
C LYS A 513 10.08 -10.31 23.49
N PRO A 514 9.53 -11.28 24.26
CA PRO A 514 8.52 -10.93 25.26
C PRO A 514 9.08 -9.90 26.24
N TYR A 515 8.28 -8.90 26.58
CA TYR A 515 8.65 -7.97 27.67
C TYR A 515 8.76 -8.76 28.98
N THR A 516 9.94 -8.78 29.58
CA THR A 516 10.12 -9.17 30.96
C THR A 516 10.14 -7.88 31.80
N PHE A 517 9.16 -7.73 32.66
CA PHE A 517 9.21 -6.71 33.71
C PHE A 517 10.14 -7.27 34.81
N ASP A 518 11.34 -6.70 34.94
CA ASP A 518 12.20 -6.93 36.10
C ASP A 518 11.66 -6.23 37.33
#